data_4fbea6f67dc49e089071ff5798390859
#
_entry.id   4fbea6f67dc49e089071ff5798390859
#
_cell.length_a   1.000
_cell.length_b   1.000
_cell.length_c   1.000
_cell.angle_alpha   90.00
_cell.angle_beta   90.00
_cell.angle_gamma   90.00
#
_symmetry.space_group_name_H-M   'P 1'
#
loop_
_entity.id
_entity.type
_entity.pdbx_description
1 polymer ?
#
loop_
_entity_poly.entity_id
_entity_poly.type
_entity_poly.pdbx_seq_one_letter_code
_entity_poly.pdbx_strand_id
1 'polypeptide(L)'
;MATTIVVRQFRPAWDLLAYLAFSNAPHYVENASYSHSASTGPLPQVRVAGGNELVPAHEALSWVIKKVGDLDASIARDDQAKALSLALRGLIDGVLADALDFMRWSDEEHWNAVVKPAMAASMPFPLNFILPRVQRKRKMLEFAAKGFSVSRFESKVKDAYACLAAQIRGKKWLLGTSQPTTADACLFGHLAHAICEPIAKYIPPELLKYHRNVHESHFVSSTSNQVRTKNRSNCFAELSKLQINAASRPLPVPASMNRADVDEAKKKKRAKEELLQKPTKEEKDFERGTRNAVAAALCITVAYIAINIPVIRIQAAN
;
A
#
# COMPACT_ATOMS: atom_id res chain seq x y z
N MET A 1 23.71 0.05 -24.32
CA MET A 1 23.55 -0.67 -23.03
C MET A 1 22.18 -0.34 -22.47
N ALA A 2 21.43 -1.33 -22.03
CA ALA A 2 20.09 -1.08 -21.42
C ALA A 2 20.25 -0.32 -20.09
N THR A 3 19.47 0.73 -19.94
CA THR A 3 19.46 1.55 -18.71
C THR A 3 18.81 0.77 -17.58
N THR A 4 19.56 0.47 -16.51
CA THR A 4 19.02 -0.21 -15.34
C THR A 4 18.36 0.79 -14.42
N ILE A 5 17.10 0.57 -14.07
CA ILE A 5 16.30 1.42 -13.19
C ILE A 5 16.39 0.91 -11.75
N VAL A 6 16.53 1.83 -10.78
CA VAL A 6 16.45 1.53 -9.36
C VAL A 6 15.17 2.12 -8.80
N VAL A 7 14.32 1.27 -8.24
CA VAL A 7 13.08 1.67 -7.57
C VAL A 7 13.32 1.62 -6.06
N ARG A 8 13.36 2.77 -5.43
CA ARG A 8 13.44 2.89 -3.97
C ARG A 8 12.06 3.01 -3.40
N GLN A 9 11.69 2.06 -2.53
CA GLN A 9 10.33 1.95 -2.01
C GLN A 9 10.31 1.65 -0.51
N PHE A 10 9.21 2.03 0.14
CA PHE A 10 8.89 1.61 1.51
C PHE A 10 7.80 0.54 1.49
N ARG A 11 6.77 0.76 0.66
CA ARG A 11 5.79 -0.25 0.24
C ARG A 11 6.08 -0.64 -1.20
N PRO A 12 5.78 -1.85 -1.62
CA PRO A 12 5.95 -2.23 -3.02
C PRO A 12 5.20 -1.26 -3.94
N ALA A 13 5.89 -0.69 -4.89
CA ALA A 13 5.31 0.17 -5.93
C ALA A 13 4.90 -0.73 -7.10
N TRP A 14 3.84 -1.51 -6.92
CA TRP A 14 3.44 -2.56 -7.85
C TRP A 14 3.10 -2.06 -9.25
N ASP A 15 2.59 -0.86 -9.39
CA ASP A 15 2.33 -0.17 -10.65
C ASP A 15 3.62 0.08 -11.44
N LEU A 16 4.64 0.64 -10.79
CA LEU A 16 5.96 0.85 -11.37
C LEU A 16 6.67 -0.47 -11.69
N LEU A 17 6.58 -1.44 -10.76
CA LEU A 17 7.21 -2.75 -10.95
C LEU A 17 6.53 -3.51 -12.08
N ALA A 18 5.22 -3.43 -12.23
CA ALA A 18 4.49 -4.01 -13.34
C ALA A 18 4.87 -3.35 -14.66
N TYR A 19 4.96 -2.03 -14.70
CA TYR A 19 5.41 -1.30 -15.89
C TYR A 19 6.81 -1.77 -16.34
N LEU A 20 7.76 -1.85 -15.40
CA LEU A 20 9.12 -2.31 -15.67
C LEU A 20 9.17 -3.78 -16.13
N ALA A 21 8.35 -4.64 -15.53
CA ALA A 21 8.24 -6.04 -15.90
C ALA A 21 7.63 -6.21 -17.31
N PHE A 22 6.57 -5.46 -17.62
CA PHE A 22 5.91 -5.50 -18.94
C PHE A 22 6.81 -4.99 -20.07
N SER A 23 7.65 -4.00 -19.79
CA SER A 23 8.62 -3.46 -20.74
C SER A 23 9.94 -4.25 -20.77
N ASN A 24 10.06 -5.35 -20.03
CA ASN A 24 11.30 -6.12 -19.87
C ASN A 24 12.52 -5.26 -19.48
N ALA A 25 12.30 -4.16 -18.77
CA ALA A 25 13.37 -3.27 -18.37
C ALA A 25 14.15 -3.83 -17.17
N PRO A 26 15.49 -3.83 -17.23
CA PRO A 26 16.30 -4.25 -16.09
C PRO A 26 16.13 -3.27 -14.93
N HIS A 27 15.79 -3.80 -13.75
CA HIS A 27 15.54 -2.97 -12.58
C HIS A 27 15.98 -3.63 -11.27
N TYR A 28 16.24 -2.78 -10.27
CA TYR A 28 16.51 -3.18 -8.89
C TYR A 28 15.51 -2.54 -7.95
N VAL A 29 15.20 -3.25 -6.86
CA VAL A 29 14.34 -2.74 -5.80
C VAL A 29 15.19 -2.48 -4.55
N GLU A 30 15.14 -1.24 -4.05
CA GLU A 30 15.74 -0.83 -2.77
C GLU A 30 14.62 -0.58 -1.75
N ASN A 31 14.52 -1.42 -0.73
CA ASN A 31 13.56 -1.21 0.35
C ASN A 31 14.11 -0.20 1.37
N ALA A 32 13.37 0.88 1.60
CA ALA A 32 13.72 1.89 2.59
C ALA A 32 13.12 1.55 3.96
N SER A 33 13.79 1.99 5.03
CA SER A 33 13.31 1.77 6.40
C SER A 33 12.16 2.71 6.79
N TYR A 34 11.99 3.83 6.08
CA TYR A 34 10.99 4.87 6.36
C TYR A 34 10.24 5.25 5.08
N SER A 35 9.01 5.74 5.24
CA SER A 35 8.12 6.12 4.14
C SER A 35 8.54 7.40 3.40
N HIS A 36 9.44 8.18 3.98
CA HIS A 36 9.94 9.43 3.40
C HIS A 36 11.46 9.41 3.37
N SER A 37 12.05 9.99 2.31
CA SER A 37 13.45 10.38 2.31
C SER A 37 13.59 11.80 2.80
N ALA A 38 14.54 12.06 3.69
CA ALA A 38 14.76 13.41 4.24
C ALA A 38 15.05 14.46 3.18
N SER A 39 15.64 14.07 2.04
CA SER A 39 16.07 14.99 0.98
C SER A 39 15.10 15.12 -0.19
N THR A 40 14.23 14.11 -0.44
CA THR A 40 13.49 14.01 -1.71
C THR A 40 12.01 13.70 -1.53
N GLY A 41 11.51 13.66 -0.29
CA GLY A 41 10.08 13.52 0.00
C GLY A 41 9.57 12.06 0.00
N PRO A 42 8.31 11.83 -0.37
CA PRO A 42 7.66 10.52 -0.24
C PRO A 42 8.21 9.49 -1.24
N LEU A 43 8.15 8.23 -0.83
CA LEU A 43 8.44 7.07 -1.67
C LEU A 43 7.15 6.60 -2.40
N PRO A 44 7.25 5.94 -3.57
CA PRO A 44 8.46 5.44 -4.23
C PRO A 44 9.26 6.53 -4.96
N GLN A 45 10.55 6.31 -5.12
CA GLN A 45 11.46 7.16 -5.90
C GLN A 45 12.23 6.30 -6.88
N VAL A 46 12.56 6.85 -8.04
CA VAL A 46 13.30 6.15 -9.08
C VAL A 46 14.59 6.87 -9.46
N ARG A 47 15.60 6.12 -9.88
CA ARG A 47 16.85 6.64 -10.42
C ARG A 47 17.48 5.66 -11.41
N VAL A 48 18.42 6.12 -12.19
CA VAL A 48 19.29 5.23 -12.97
C VAL A 48 20.34 4.60 -12.04
N ALA A 49 20.66 3.33 -12.24
CA ALA A 49 21.73 2.67 -11.50
C ALA A 49 23.07 3.42 -11.72
N GLY A 50 23.75 3.72 -10.60
CA GLY A 50 24.97 4.54 -10.61
C GLY A 50 24.74 6.05 -10.67
N GLY A 51 23.52 6.52 -10.92
CA GLY A 51 23.14 7.93 -10.84
C GLY A 51 22.73 8.35 -9.43
N ASN A 52 22.94 9.61 -9.11
CA ASN A 52 22.56 10.20 -7.79
C ASN A 52 21.23 10.95 -7.84
N GLU A 53 20.73 11.26 -9.02
CA GLU A 53 19.47 11.98 -9.20
C GLU A 53 18.29 11.08 -8.85
N LEU A 54 17.53 11.46 -7.82
CA LEU A 54 16.32 10.80 -7.38
C LEU A 54 15.10 11.53 -7.90
N VAL A 55 14.27 10.84 -8.65
CA VAL A 55 12.99 11.34 -9.17
C VAL A 55 11.88 11.09 -8.14
N PRO A 56 11.11 12.11 -7.77
CA PRO A 56 10.06 11.99 -6.76
C PRO A 56 8.88 11.11 -7.22
N ALA A 57 8.10 10.63 -6.26
CA ALA A 57 7.00 9.70 -6.49
C ALA A 57 5.99 10.13 -7.57
N HIS A 58 5.60 11.43 -7.57
CA HIS A 58 4.60 11.96 -8.51
C HIS A 58 5.09 12.02 -9.97
N GLU A 59 6.40 12.00 -10.19
CA GLU A 59 7.00 11.99 -11.53
C GLU A 59 7.54 10.59 -11.93
N ALA A 60 7.59 9.65 -10.98
CA ALA A 60 8.27 8.37 -11.16
C ALA A 60 7.80 7.60 -12.38
N LEU A 61 6.49 7.45 -12.56
CA LEU A 61 5.93 6.71 -13.70
C LEU A 61 6.21 7.42 -15.03
N SER A 62 5.98 8.72 -15.12
CA SER A 62 6.22 9.48 -16.35
C SER A 62 7.70 9.52 -16.74
N TRP A 63 8.58 9.54 -15.73
CA TRP A 63 10.02 9.45 -15.96
C TRP A 63 10.44 8.04 -16.45
N VAL A 64 9.88 6.98 -15.87
CA VAL A 64 10.12 5.60 -16.31
C VAL A 64 9.66 5.41 -17.75
N ILE A 65 8.47 5.89 -18.13
CA ILE A 65 7.97 5.86 -19.50
C ILE A 65 8.98 6.49 -20.48
N LYS A 66 9.52 7.66 -20.15
CA LYS A 66 10.52 8.36 -21.00
C LYS A 66 11.83 7.59 -21.12
N LYS A 67 12.23 6.83 -20.11
CA LYS A 67 13.53 6.09 -20.10
C LYS A 67 13.46 4.71 -20.72
N VAL A 68 12.36 4.02 -20.55
CA VAL A 68 12.19 2.61 -20.93
C VAL A 68 11.43 2.46 -22.25
N GLY A 69 10.53 3.38 -22.56
CA GLY A 69 9.63 3.32 -23.70
C GLY A 69 8.17 3.29 -23.26
N ASP A 70 7.29 3.67 -24.17
CA ASP A 70 5.86 3.78 -23.90
C ASP A 70 5.15 2.47 -24.23
N LEU A 71 4.56 1.82 -23.21
CA LEU A 71 3.71 0.63 -23.39
C LEU A 71 2.44 0.94 -24.20
N ASP A 72 2.01 2.21 -24.21
CA ASP A 72 0.82 2.64 -24.95
C ASP A 72 1.12 2.93 -26.44
N ALA A 73 2.36 2.67 -26.91
CA ALA A 73 2.73 2.83 -28.33
C ALA A 73 1.84 2.02 -29.28
N SER A 74 1.34 0.86 -28.85
CA SER A 74 0.44 0.00 -29.65
C SER A 74 -0.93 0.65 -29.92
N ILE A 75 -1.38 1.55 -29.05
CA ILE A 75 -2.65 2.28 -29.16
C ILE A 75 -2.46 3.75 -29.59
N ALA A 76 -1.22 4.15 -29.92
CA ALA A 76 -0.89 5.54 -30.21
C ALA A 76 -1.66 6.15 -31.40
N ARG A 77 -2.17 5.33 -32.30
CA ARG A 77 -2.96 5.76 -33.48
C ARG A 77 -4.47 5.62 -33.30
N ASP A 78 -4.93 5.05 -32.20
CA ASP A 78 -6.35 4.86 -31.88
C ASP A 78 -6.76 5.79 -30.76
N ASP A 79 -7.44 6.88 -31.11
CA ASP A 79 -7.87 7.89 -30.15
C ASP A 79 -8.94 7.38 -29.18
N GLN A 80 -9.75 6.39 -29.58
CA GLN A 80 -10.73 5.76 -28.69
C GLN A 80 -10.01 4.87 -27.66
N ALA A 81 -9.03 4.09 -28.09
CA ALA A 81 -8.23 3.27 -27.18
C ALA A 81 -7.43 4.14 -26.20
N LYS A 82 -6.87 5.27 -26.64
CA LYS A 82 -6.21 6.23 -25.73
C LYS A 82 -7.17 6.82 -24.70
N ALA A 83 -8.34 7.28 -25.15
CA ALA A 83 -9.36 7.83 -24.26
C ALA A 83 -9.83 6.78 -23.24
N LEU A 84 -10.02 5.54 -23.67
CA LEU A 84 -10.39 4.44 -22.77
C LEU A 84 -9.25 4.09 -21.80
N SER A 85 -7.99 4.05 -22.25
CA SER A 85 -6.82 3.85 -21.37
C SER A 85 -6.77 4.92 -20.27
N LEU A 86 -6.93 6.19 -20.65
CA LEU A 86 -6.94 7.29 -19.71
C LEU A 86 -8.11 7.21 -18.72
N ALA A 87 -9.31 6.86 -19.19
CA ALA A 87 -10.49 6.71 -18.35
C ALA A 87 -10.33 5.56 -17.34
N LEU A 88 -9.82 4.40 -17.78
CA LEU A 88 -9.57 3.25 -16.91
C LEU A 88 -8.49 3.56 -15.86
N ARG A 89 -7.41 4.24 -16.24
CA ARG A 89 -6.39 4.71 -15.30
C ARG A 89 -6.99 5.70 -14.29
N GLY A 90 -7.78 6.66 -14.74
CA GLY A 90 -8.47 7.60 -13.86
C GLY A 90 -9.44 6.91 -12.89
N LEU A 91 -10.09 5.82 -13.29
CA LEU A 91 -10.92 4.99 -12.42
C LEU A 91 -10.09 4.26 -11.36
N ILE A 92 -8.95 3.69 -11.76
CA ILE A 92 -8.06 2.93 -10.86
C ILE A 92 -7.37 3.88 -9.88
N ASP A 93 -6.70 4.92 -10.38
CA ASP A 93 -5.88 5.84 -9.59
C ASP A 93 -6.72 6.83 -8.75
N GLY A 94 -7.94 7.10 -9.19
CA GLY A 94 -8.87 7.95 -8.46
C GLY A 94 -9.78 7.15 -7.53
N VAL A 95 -10.79 6.49 -8.10
CA VAL A 95 -11.86 5.85 -7.30
C VAL A 95 -11.34 4.68 -6.48
N LEU A 96 -10.60 3.76 -7.11
CA LEU A 96 -10.17 2.54 -6.43
C LEU A 96 -8.97 2.76 -5.50
N ALA A 97 -8.06 3.69 -5.82
CA ALA A 97 -6.95 4.03 -4.93
C ALA A 97 -7.43 4.75 -3.66
N ASP A 98 -8.32 5.75 -3.81
CA ASP A 98 -8.97 6.41 -2.66
C ASP A 98 -9.74 5.38 -1.81
N ALA A 99 -10.35 4.42 -2.47
CA ALA A 99 -11.08 3.33 -1.87
C ALA A 99 -10.20 2.42 -1.01
N LEU A 100 -9.11 1.98 -1.58
CA LEU A 100 -8.13 1.15 -0.91
C LEU A 100 -7.57 1.86 0.33
N ASP A 101 -7.25 3.15 0.18
CA ASP A 101 -6.73 3.95 1.29
C ASP A 101 -7.79 4.14 2.38
N PHE A 102 -9.03 4.47 2.02
CA PHE A 102 -10.13 4.59 2.97
C PHE A 102 -10.35 3.31 3.79
N MET A 103 -10.47 2.15 3.14
CA MET A 103 -10.69 0.87 3.82
C MET A 103 -9.53 0.50 4.75
N ARG A 104 -8.30 0.77 4.35
CA ARG A 104 -7.10 0.54 5.17
C ARG A 104 -7.14 1.29 6.49
N TRP A 105 -7.62 2.54 6.49
CA TRP A 105 -7.64 3.37 7.68
C TRP A 105 -8.94 3.27 8.48
N SER A 106 -10.08 2.97 7.84
CA SER A 106 -11.38 2.91 8.49
C SER A 106 -11.66 1.57 9.15
N ASP A 107 -11.20 0.46 8.57
CA ASP A 107 -11.41 -0.87 9.13
C ASP A 107 -10.63 -1.05 10.45
N GLU A 108 -11.37 -1.27 11.55
CA GLU A 108 -10.80 -1.32 12.89
C GLU A 108 -9.97 -2.59 13.12
N GLU A 109 -10.43 -3.72 12.59
CA GLU A 109 -9.74 -4.99 12.75
C GLU A 109 -8.42 -4.97 11.98
N HIS A 110 -8.45 -4.56 10.72
CA HIS A 110 -7.27 -4.44 9.87
C HIS A 110 -6.28 -3.39 10.40
N TRP A 111 -6.78 -2.26 10.89
CA TRP A 111 -5.95 -1.24 11.52
C TRP A 111 -5.15 -1.80 12.70
N ASN A 112 -5.83 -2.49 13.63
CA ASN A 112 -5.17 -3.00 14.84
C ASN A 112 -4.27 -4.20 14.55
N ALA A 113 -4.64 -5.07 13.59
CA ALA A 113 -3.90 -6.29 13.27
C ALA A 113 -2.69 -6.02 12.36
N VAL A 114 -2.78 -5.08 11.42
CA VAL A 114 -1.79 -4.92 10.35
C VAL A 114 -1.17 -3.53 10.31
N VAL A 115 -1.98 -2.47 10.12
CA VAL A 115 -1.46 -1.14 9.78
C VAL A 115 -0.71 -0.52 10.95
N LYS A 116 -1.33 -0.50 12.14
CA LYS A 116 -0.75 0.09 13.35
C LYS A 116 0.56 -0.58 13.78
N PRO A 117 0.65 -1.93 13.89
CA PRO A 117 1.91 -2.60 14.20
C PRO A 117 3.00 -2.34 13.16
N ALA A 118 2.64 -2.37 11.88
CA ALA A 118 3.57 -2.12 10.79
C ALA A 118 4.15 -0.70 10.83
N MET A 119 3.34 0.29 11.17
CA MET A 119 3.81 1.67 11.37
C MET A 119 4.67 1.80 12.63
N ALA A 120 4.23 1.21 13.73
CA ALA A 120 4.93 1.28 15.01
C ALA A 120 6.33 0.65 14.94
N ALA A 121 6.50 -0.47 14.21
CA ALA A 121 7.77 -1.15 14.05
C ALA A 121 8.87 -0.31 13.38
N SER A 122 8.49 0.71 12.61
CA SER A 122 9.44 1.61 11.94
C SER A 122 9.80 2.86 12.75
N MET A 123 9.23 3.03 13.96
CA MET A 123 9.35 4.25 14.74
C MET A 123 9.97 3.99 16.11
N PRO A 124 10.85 4.89 16.60
CA PRO A 124 11.40 4.78 17.95
C PRO A 124 10.35 5.12 19.03
N PHE A 125 10.55 4.59 20.23
CA PHE A 125 9.77 5.00 21.41
C PHE A 125 10.05 6.48 21.74
N PRO A 126 9.02 7.27 22.13
CA PRO A 126 7.59 6.95 22.29
C PRO A 126 6.76 7.20 21.03
N LEU A 127 7.35 7.60 19.90
CA LEU A 127 6.66 7.99 18.68
C LEU A 127 5.82 6.85 18.07
N ASN A 128 6.26 5.60 18.24
CA ASN A 128 5.55 4.41 17.80
C ASN A 128 4.14 4.25 18.39
N PHE A 129 3.86 4.85 19.55
CA PHE A 129 2.52 4.83 20.19
C PHE A 129 1.64 6.01 19.75
N ILE A 130 2.24 7.17 19.52
CA ILE A 130 1.52 8.43 19.28
C ILE A 130 1.23 8.61 17.79
N LEU A 131 2.26 8.54 16.95
CA LEU A 131 2.18 8.89 15.54
C LEU A 131 1.17 8.05 14.74
N PRO A 132 1.08 6.72 14.91
CA PRO A 132 0.08 5.94 14.17
C PRO A 132 -1.36 6.42 14.43
N ARG A 133 -1.69 6.71 15.69
CA ARG A 133 -3.03 7.21 16.06
C ARG A 133 -3.32 8.61 15.52
N VAL A 134 -2.33 9.50 15.58
CA VAL A 134 -2.44 10.86 15.04
C VAL A 134 -2.62 10.81 13.52
N GLN A 135 -1.86 9.98 12.81
CA GLN A 135 -1.97 9.82 11.36
C GLN A 135 -3.32 9.23 10.98
N ARG A 136 -3.82 8.21 11.70
CA ARG A 136 -5.15 7.68 11.45
C ARG A 136 -6.23 8.76 11.59
N LYS A 137 -6.20 9.51 12.71
CA LYS A 137 -7.15 10.60 12.93
C LYS A 137 -7.12 11.63 11.80
N ARG A 138 -5.93 12.03 11.37
CA ARG A 138 -5.75 12.96 10.25
C ARG A 138 -6.36 12.40 8.97
N LYS A 139 -6.05 11.15 8.61
CA LYS A 139 -6.59 10.48 7.42
C LYS A 139 -8.11 10.38 7.46
N MET A 140 -8.68 10.01 8.59
CA MET A 140 -10.14 9.93 8.73
C MET A 140 -10.81 11.31 8.59
N LEU A 141 -10.18 12.40 9.06
CA LEU A 141 -10.66 13.76 8.83
C LEU A 141 -10.56 14.17 7.35
N GLU A 142 -9.48 13.80 6.65
CA GLU A 142 -9.33 14.02 5.21
C GLU A 142 -10.45 13.33 4.42
N PHE A 143 -10.78 12.07 4.75
CA PHE A 143 -11.87 11.33 4.12
C PHE A 143 -13.25 11.92 4.44
N ALA A 144 -13.48 12.33 5.68
CA ALA A 144 -14.72 13.00 6.07
C ALA A 144 -14.90 14.32 5.30
N ALA A 145 -13.84 15.11 5.14
CA ALA A 145 -13.85 16.34 4.35
C ALA A 145 -14.16 16.10 2.86
N LYS A 146 -13.71 14.96 2.30
CA LYS A 146 -14.04 14.52 0.94
C LYS A 146 -15.48 13.95 0.82
N GLY A 147 -16.25 13.88 1.91
CA GLY A 147 -17.61 13.33 1.93
C GLY A 147 -17.68 11.81 1.76
N PHE A 148 -16.64 11.09 2.18
CA PHE A 148 -16.65 9.63 2.18
C PHE A 148 -17.60 9.11 3.26
N SER A 149 -18.57 8.29 2.85
CA SER A 149 -19.41 7.46 3.74
C SER A 149 -19.31 6.01 3.31
N VAL A 150 -19.40 5.08 4.25
CA VAL A 150 -19.20 3.65 3.99
C VAL A 150 -20.18 3.14 2.92
N SER A 151 -21.48 3.48 3.01
CA SER A 151 -22.50 3.00 2.10
C SER A 151 -22.33 3.51 0.67
N ARG A 152 -22.08 4.82 0.51
CA ARG A 152 -21.85 5.45 -0.80
C ARG A 152 -20.57 4.95 -1.45
N PHE A 153 -19.60 4.64 -0.62
CA PHE A 153 -18.31 4.11 -1.01
C PHE A 153 -18.42 2.69 -1.57
N GLU A 154 -19.13 1.79 -0.88
CA GLU A 154 -19.31 0.40 -1.31
C GLU A 154 -19.94 0.27 -2.69
N SER A 155 -20.96 1.09 -2.99
CA SER A 155 -21.58 1.11 -4.33
C SER A 155 -20.56 1.49 -5.39
N LYS A 156 -19.82 2.61 -5.19
CA LYS A 156 -18.82 3.08 -6.16
C LYS A 156 -17.70 2.07 -6.42
N VAL A 157 -17.25 1.36 -5.38
CA VAL A 157 -16.22 0.33 -5.49
C VAL A 157 -16.72 -0.87 -6.28
N LYS A 158 -17.95 -1.35 -5.97
CA LYS A 158 -18.58 -2.46 -6.69
C LYS A 158 -18.77 -2.11 -8.17
N ASP A 159 -19.27 -0.91 -8.46
CA ASP A 159 -19.46 -0.45 -9.83
C ASP A 159 -18.12 -0.33 -10.59
N ALA A 160 -17.08 0.20 -9.95
CA ALA A 160 -15.76 0.32 -10.54
C ALA A 160 -15.14 -1.04 -10.86
N TYR A 161 -15.18 -1.98 -9.91
CA TYR A 161 -14.69 -3.34 -10.16
C TYR A 161 -15.54 -4.09 -11.18
N ALA A 162 -16.86 -3.91 -11.20
CA ALA A 162 -17.73 -4.51 -12.21
C ALA A 162 -17.41 -3.98 -13.62
N CYS A 163 -17.13 -2.69 -13.76
CA CYS A 163 -16.69 -2.08 -15.00
C CYS A 163 -15.38 -2.71 -15.51
N LEU A 164 -14.36 -2.82 -14.63
CA LEU A 164 -13.07 -3.44 -14.97
C LEU A 164 -13.22 -4.93 -15.30
N ALA A 165 -14.06 -5.67 -14.57
CA ALA A 165 -14.33 -7.08 -14.84
C ALA A 165 -15.04 -7.29 -16.18
N ALA A 166 -15.99 -6.42 -16.52
CA ALA A 166 -16.66 -6.43 -17.82
C ALA A 166 -15.66 -6.14 -18.95
N GLN A 167 -14.76 -5.17 -18.72
CA GLN A 167 -13.76 -4.78 -19.71
C GLN A 167 -12.74 -5.87 -20.00
N ILE A 168 -12.31 -6.65 -19.00
CA ILE A 168 -11.30 -7.72 -19.15
C ILE A 168 -11.91 -9.04 -19.64
N ARG A 169 -13.23 -9.19 -19.60
CA ARG A 169 -13.91 -10.46 -19.96
C ARG A 169 -13.57 -10.91 -21.36
N GLY A 170 -13.04 -12.13 -21.50
CA GLY A 170 -12.65 -12.70 -22.77
C GLY A 170 -11.36 -12.12 -23.38
N LYS A 171 -10.67 -11.24 -22.68
CA LYS A 171 -9.44 -10.60 -23.14
C LYS A 171 -8.27 -10.98 -22.25
N LYS A 172 -7.06 -10.92 -22.80
CA LYS A 172 -5.82 -11.08 -22.03
C LYS A 172 -5.44 -9.78 -21.31
N TRP A 173 -5.63 -8.63 -21.98
CA TRP A 173 -5.30 -7.29 -21.52
C TRP A 173 -6.54 -6.39 -21.56
N LEU A 174 -6.61 -5.35 -20.73
CA LEU A 174 -7.77 -4.46 -20.57
C LEU A 174 -8.29 -3.90 -21.89
N LEU A 175 -7.40 -3.47 -22.77
CA LEU A 175 -7.76 -2.87 -24.05
C LEU A 175 -7.89 -3.90 -25.19
N GLY A 176 -7.70 -5.21 -24.92
CA GLY A 176 -7.72 -6.25 -25.94
C GLY A 176 -6.52 -6.24 -26.87
N THR A 177 -5.45 -5.58 -26.49
CA THR A 177 -4.18 -5.47 -27.21
C THR A 177 -3.38 -6.79 -27.16
N SER A 178 -2.42 -6.97 -28.07
CA SER A 178 -1.49 -8.11 -28.04
C SER A 178 -0.45 -8.01 -26.93
N GLN A 179 -0.13 -6.79 -26.51
CA GLN A 179 0.83 -6.47 -25.46
C GLN A 179 0.12 -5.72 -24.31
N PRO A 180 0.65 -5.78 -23.09
CA PRO A 180 0.11 -5.01 -21.95
C PRO A 180 0.29 -3.50 -22.21
N THR A 181 -0.63 -2.73 -21.65
CA THR A 181 -0.63 -1.27 -21.69
C THR A 181 -0.34 -0.68 -20.31
N THR A 182 -0.19 0.64 -20.23
CA THR A 182 -0.04 1.35 -18.95
C THR A 182 -1.26 1.11 -18.04
N ALA A 183 -2.47 1.02 -18.60
CA ALA A 183 -3.67 0.71 -17.84
C ALA A 183 -3.62 -0.68 -17.18
N ASP A 184 -3.00 -1.66 -17.84
CA ASP A 184 -2.77 -3.00 -17.27
C ASP A 184 -1.78 -2.96 -16.11
N ALA A 185 -0.72 -2.15 -16.19
CA ALA A 185 0.22 -1.97 -15.10
C ALA A 185 -0.44 -1.33 -13.87
N CYS A 186 -1.25 -0.29 -14.05
CA CYS A 186 -2.03 0.34 -12.99
C CYS A 186 -3.03 -0.66 -12.36
N LEU A 187 -3.76 -1.42 -13.17
CA LEU A 187 -4.71 -2.43 -12.67
C LEU A 187 -4.01 -3.51 -11.85
N PHE A 188 -2.92 -4.07 -12.40
CA PHE A 188 -2.16 -5.09 -11.66
C PHE A 188 -1.62 -4.53 -10.36
N GLY A 189 -1.05 -3.33 -10.37
CA GLY A 189 -0.53 -2.65 -9.18
C GLY A 189 -1.61 -2.45 -8.11
N HIS A 190 -2.78 -1.98 -8.52
CA HIS A 190 -3.92 -1.83 -7.61
C HIS A 190 -4.36 -3.18 -7.01
N LEU A 191 -4.57 -4.21 -7.85
CA LEU A 191 -5.00 -5.54 -7.41
C LEU A 191 -3.98 -6.19 -6.46
N ALA A 192 -2.68 -6.05 -6.73
CA ALA A 192 -1.63 -6.57 -5.88
C ALA A 192 -1.65 -5.97 -4.46
N HIS A 193 -2.07 -4.71 -4.32
CA HIS A 193 -2.34 -4.11 -3.01
C HIS A 193 -3.67 -4.55 -2.43
N ALA A 194 -4.73 -4.54 -3.23
CA ALA A 194 -6.10 -4.74 -2.78
C ALA A 194 -6.40 -6.14 -2.25
N ILE A 195 -5.75 -7.18 -2.79
CA ILE A 195 -5.98 -8.58 -2.42
C ILE A 195 -5.71 -8.86 -0.93
N CYS A 196 -4.82 -8.12 -0.31
CA CYS A 196 -4.45 -8.29 1.11
C CYS A 196 -5.08 -7.25 2.05
N GLU A 197 -5.97 -6.43 1.53
CA GLU A 197 -6.65 -5.38 2.27
C GLU A 197 -8.14 -5.68 2.43
N PRO A 198 -8.87 -5.01 3.31
CA PRO A 198 -10.30 -5.26 3.51
C PRO A 198 -11.17 -5.08 2.26
N ILE A 199 -10.68 -4.35 1.27
CA ILE A 199 -11.35 -4.14 -0.02
C ILE A 199 -11.43 -5.43 -0.88
N ALA A 200 -10.61 -6.44 -0.59
CA ALA A 200 -10.54 -7.70 -1.33
C ALA A 200 -11.91 -8.39 -1.51
N LYS A 201 -12.81 -8.21 -0.54
CA LYS A 201 -14.17 -8.79 -0.57
C LYS A 201 -15.05 -8.30 -1.74
N TYR A 202 -14.66 -7.20 -2.36
CA TYR A 202 -15.39 -6.60 -3.49
C TYR A 202 -14.79 -6.96 -4.86
N ILE A 203 -13.61 -7.61 -4.90
CA ILE A 203 -12.92 -7.93 -6.14
C ILE A 203 -13.59 -9.11 -6.85
N PRO A 204 -14.10 -8.94 -8.08
CA PRO A 204 -14.67 -10.04 -8.87
C PRO A 204 -13.64 -11.14 -9.19
N PRO A 205 -14.09 -12.39 -9.34
CA PRO A 205 -13.20 -13.52 -9.63
C PRO A 205 -12.43 -13.38 -10.96
N GLU A 206 -12.99 -12.69 -11.93
CA GLU A 206 -12.33 -12.41 -13.21
C GLU A 206 -11.07 -11.57 -13.02
N LEU A 207 -11.11 -10.56 -12.15
CA LEU A 207 -9.96 -9.72 -11.85
C LEU A 207 -8.91 -10.46 -11.01
N LEU A 208 -9.32 -11.35 -10.10
CA LEU A 208 -8.40 -12.21 -9.37
C LEU A 208 -7.69 -13.20 -10.30
N LYS A 209 -8.42 -13.76 -11.29
CA LYS A 209 -7.83 -14.61 -12.32
C LYS A 209 -6.83 -13.83 -13.19
N TYR A 210 -7.20 -12.61 -13.59
CA TYR A 210 -6.30 -11.72 -14.33
C TYR A 210 -5.00 -11.46 -13.55
N HIS A 211 -5.12 -11.04 -12.27
CA HIS A 211 -3.96 -10.80 -11.42
C HIS A 211 -3.05 -12.03 -11.31
N ARG A 212 -3.61 -13.22 -11.10
CA ARG A 212 -2.85 -14.47 -11.02
C ARG A 212 -2.10 -14.76 -12.31
N ASN A 213 -2.76 -14.67 -13.45
CA ASN A 213 -2.15 -14.93 -14.75
C ASN A 213 -0.98 -13.97 -15.04
N VAL A 214 -1.15 -12.68 -14.72
CA VAL A 214 -0.09 -11.68 -14.89
C VAL A 214 1.06 -11.96 -13.92
N HIS A 215 0.77 -12.27 -12.68
CA HIS A 215 1.77 -12.60 -11.67
C HIS A 215 2.62 -13.82 -12.08
N GLU A 216 1.97 -14.90 -12.51
CA GLU A 216 2.66 -16.11 -12.95
C GLU A 216 3.53 -15.86 -14.18
N SER A 217 3.03 -15.10 -15.17
CA SER A 217 3.74 -14.90 -16.44
C SER A 217 4.90 -13.89 -16.33
N HIS A 218 4.81 -12.87 -15.47
CA HIS A 218 5.79 -11.79 -15.44
C HIS A 218 6.63 -11.72 -14.17
N PHE A 219 6.16 -12.28 -13.04
CA PHE A 219 6.86 -12.19 -11.77
C PHE A 219 7.43 -13.52 -11.28
N VAL A 220 6.76 -14.65 -11.50
CA VAL A 220 7.27 -15.96 -11.09
C VAL A 220 8.33 -16.46 -12.07
N SER A 221 8.10 -16.33 -13.38
CA SER A 221 9.07 -16.75 -14.41
C SER A 221 10.31 -15.86 -14.48
N SER A 222 10.20 -14.60 -14.00
CA SER A 222 11.32 -13.64 -13.97
C SER A 222 12.25 -13.80 -12.75
N THR A 223 12.00 -14.75 -11.86
CA THR A 223 12.81 -14.93 -10.62
C THR A 223 14.27 -15.32 -10.92
N SER A 224 14.59 -15.71 -12.15
CA SER A 224 15.97 -15.94 -12.60
C SER A 224 16.72 -14.67 -12.98
N ASN A 225 16.05 -13.57 -13.25
CA ASN A 225 16.62 -12.31 -13.67
C ASN A 225 16.10 -11.14 -12.80
N GLN A 226 16.87 -10.79 -11.72
CA GLN A 226 17.07 -9.41 -11.37
C GLN A 226 16.19 -8.75 -10.29
N VAL A 227 15.72 -9.45 -9.26
CA VAL A 227 15.43 -8.72 -8.03
C VAL A 227 16.63 -8.82 -7.09
N ARG A 228 17.66 -8.01 -7.30
CA ARG A 228 18.65 -7.75 -6.24
C ARG A 228 18.00 -6.85 -5.20
N THR A 229 17.38 -7.46 -4.23
CA THR A 229 16.90 -6.75 -3.04
C THR A 229 18.09 -6.41 -2.17
N LYS A 230 18.47 -5.14 -2.11
CA LYS A 230 19.34 -4.66 -1.05
C LYS A 230 18.48 -4.58 0.21
N ASN A 231 18.50 -5.67 0.97
CA ASN A 231 17.64 -5.83 2.15
C ASN A 231 18.07 -4.85 3.25
N ARG A 232 17.30 -3.78 3.39
CA ARG A 232 16.92 -3.30 4.71
C ARG A 232 15.52 -3.86 4.98
N SER A 233 15.44 -4.79 5.91
CA SER A 233 14.15 -5.39 6.32
C SER A 233 13.25 -4.29 6.86
N ASN A 234 12.17 -4.02 6.17
CA ASN A 234 11.05 -3.30 6.73
C ASN A 234 9.85 -4.26 6.77
N CYS A 235 8.92 -4.02 7.69
CA CYS A 235 7.75 -4.87 7.89
C CYS A 235 6.89 -5.01 6.63
N PHE A 236 6.89 -4.04 5.70
CA PHE A 236 6.17 -4.10 4.44
C PHE A 236 6.88 -4.95 3.39
N ALA A 237 8.22 -5.06 3.43
CA ALA A 237 8.95 -6.00 2.59
C ALA A 237 8.66 -7.45 2.97
N GLU A 238 8.47 -7.74 4.26
CA GLU A 238 8.02 -9.05 4.73
C GLU A 238 6.56 -9.32 4.37
N LEU A 239 5.68 -8.33 4.51
CA LEU A 239 4.29 -8.42 4.07
C LEU A 239 4.19 -8.65 2.56
N SER A 240 5.04 -8.03 1.74
CA SER A 240 5.03 -8.27 0.30
C SER A 240 5.43 -9.71 -0.07
N LYS A 241 6.33 -10.34 0.69
CA LYS A 241 6.64 -11.78 0.51
C LYS A 241 5.43 -12.65 0.88
N LEU A 242 4.71 -12.31 1.93
CA LEU A 242 3.47 -12.98 2.32
C LEU A 242 2.36 -12.76 1.29
N GLN A 243 2.28 -11.58 0.68
CA GLN A 243 1.33 -11.23 -0.38
C GLN A 243 1.59 -12.03 -1.65
N ILE A 244 2.84 -12.17 -2.07
CA ILE A 244 3.24 -13.03 -3.19
C ILE A 244 2.83 -14.47 -2.92
N ASN A 245 3.09 -14.98 -1.72
CA ASN A 245 2.70 -16.32 -1.31
C ASN A 245 1.17 -16.50 -1.17
N ALA A 246 0.45 -15.46 -0.75
CA ALA A 246 -1.01 -15.50 -0.65
C ALA A 246 -1.69 -15.47 -2.02
N ALA A 247 -1.14 -14.70 -2.98
CA ALA A 247 -1.63 -14.68 -4.37
C ALA A 247 -1.44 -16.03 -5.08
N SER A 248 -0.46 -16.82 -4.65
CA SER A 248 -0.18 -18.18 -5.16
C SER A 248 -1.04 -19.26 -4.51
N ARG A 249 -1.76 -18.96 -3.42
CA ARG A 249 -2.66 -19.91 -2.78
C ARG A 249 -4.00 -19.97 -3.53
N PRO A 250 -4.61 -21.16 -3.73
CA PRO A 250 -5.99 -21.24 -4.19
C PRO A 250 -6.85 -20.47 -3.20
N LEU A 251 -7.70 -19.57 -3.73
CA LEU A 251 -8.70 -18.87 -2.92
C LEU A 251 -9.47 -19.91 -2.10
N PRO A 252 -9.64 -19.72 -0.79
CA PRO A 252 -10.54 -20.55 -0.04
C PRO A 252 -11.93 -20.42 -0.69
N VAL A 253 -12.39 -21.51 -1.28
CA VAL A 253 -13.80 -21.64 -1.66
C VAL A 253 -14.55 -21.34 -0.37
N PRO A 254 -15.53 -20.42 -0.34
CA PRO A 254 -16.35 -20.24 0.84
C PRO A 254 -17.04 -21.57 1.12
N ALA A 255 -16.42 -22.37 1.98
CA ALA A 255 -17.10 -23.51 2.57
C ALA A 255 -18.33 -22.91 3.24
N SER A 256 -19.49 -23.43 2.93
CA SER A 256 -20.72 -23.13 3.67
C SER A 256 -20.45 -23.53 5.13
N MET A 257 -19.93 -22.58 5.90
CA MET A 257 -19.68 -22.78 7.32
C MET A 257 -21.03 -22.97 8.00
N ASN A 258 -21.26 -24.16 8.51
CA ASN A 258 -22.41 -24.42 9.37
C ASN A 258 -22.35 -23.44 10.55
N ARG A 259 -23.49 -22.85 10.91
CA ARG A 259 -23.62 -21.92 12.06
C ARG A 259 -23.01 -22.47 13.34
N ALA A 260 -23.03 -23.77 13.55
CA ALA A 260 -22.43 -24.45 14.70
C ALA A 260 -20.91 -24.28 14.79
N ASP A 261 -20.20 -24.34 13.67
CA ASP A 261 -18.73 -24.18 13.61
C ASP A 261 -18.28 -22.75 13.91
N VAL A 262 -19.10 -21.76 13.53
CA VAL A 262 -18.86 -20.33 13.82
C VAL A 262 -19.01 -20.04 15.31
N ASP A 263 -19.99 -20.65 15.97
CA ASP A 263 -20.24 -20.42 17.40
C ASP A 263 -19.19 -21.12 18.27
N GLU A 264 -18.71 -22.30 17.87
CA GLU A 264 -17.61 -22.99 18.56
C GLU A 264 -16.27 -22.22 18.40
N ALA A 265 -15.99 -21.71 17.22
CA ALA A 265 -14.80 -20.88 16.97
C ALA A 265 -14.84 -19.57 17.78
N LYS A 266 -16.01 -18.92 17.88
CA LYS A 266 -16.22 -17.73 18.72
C LYS A 266 -16.04 -18.03 20.21
N LYS A 267 -16.51 -19.20 20.67
CA LYS A 267 -16.39 -19.62 22.07
C LYS A 267 -14.93 -19.90 22.44
N LYS A 268 -14.17 -20.58 21.55
CA LYS A 268 -12.73 -20.82 21.71
C LYS A 268 -11.93 -19.51 21.69
N LYS A 269 -12.31 -18.55 20.84
CA LYS A 269 -11.65 -17.23 20.75
C LYS A 269 -11.89 -16.42 22.01
N ARG A 270 -13.13 -16.38 22.55
CA ARG A 270 -13.47 -15.69 23.81
C ARG A 270 -12.75 -16.30 25.03
N ALA A 271 -12.72 -17.64 25.14
CA ALA A 271 -12.00 -18.31 26.22
C ALA A 271 -10.49 -18.05 26.17
N LYS A 272 -9.90 -17.93 24.98
CA LYS A 272 -8.49 -17.57 24.80
C LYS A 272 -8.23 -16.09 25.09
N GLU A 273 -9.16 -15.19 24.77
CA GLU A 273 -9.10 -13.77 25.11
C GLU A 273 -9.26 -13.52 26.61
N GLU A 274 -10.12 -14.25 27.31
CA GLU A 274 -10.25 -14.17 28.77
C GLU A 274 -9.00 -14.68 29.52
N LEU A 275 -8.32 -15.71 29.00
CA LEU A 275 -7.04 -16.18 29.54
C LEU A 275 -5.88 -15.19 29.32
N LEU A 276 -5.94 -14.42 28.24
CA LEU A 276 -4.96 -13.37 27.91
C LEU A 276 -5.24 -12.02 28.62
N GLN A 277 -6.42 -11.85 29.24
CA GLN A 277 -6.87 -10.56 29.81
C GLN A 277 -6.48 -10.32 31.28
N LYS A 278 -5.76 -11.22 31.93
CA LYS A 278 -5.21 -10.89 33.26
C LYS A 278 -3.76 -10.42 33.11
N PRO A 279 -3.51 -9.10 33.08
CA PRO A 279 -2.14 -8.59 32.97
C PRO A 279 -1.32 -9.12 34.16
N THR A 280 -0.15 -9.67 33.85
CA THR A 280 0.80 -10.14 34.85
C THR A 280 1.30 -8.97 35.71
N LYS A 281 1.88 -9.26 36.87
CA LYS A 281 2.45 -8.21 37.73
C LYS A 281 3.52 -7.39 36.97
N GLU A 282 4.31 -8.05 36.14
CA GLU A 282 5.34 -7.43 35.32
C GLU A 282 4.75 -6.52 34.23
N GLU A 283 3.62 -6.90 33.59
CA GLU A 283 2.90 -6.04 32.65
C GLU A 283 2.35 -4.78 33.31
N LYS A 284 1.79 -4.90 34.53
CA LYS A 284 1.30 -3.75 35.29
C LYS A 284 2.42 -2.81 35.71
N ASP A 285 3.56 -3.34 36.11
CA ASP A 285 4.74 -2.55 36.47
C ASP A 285 5.37 -1.90 35.23
N PHE A 286 5.37 -2.59 34.09
CA PHE A 286 5.78 -2.04 32.82
C PHE A 286 4.84 -0.91 32.34
N GLU A 287 3.51 -1.11 32.40
CA GLU A 287 2.53 -0.06 32.09
C GLU A 287 2.68 1.16 32.98
N ARG A 288 2.93 0.95 34.29
CA ARG A 288 3.16 2.03 35.26
C ARG A 288 4.47 2.78 34.94
N GLY A 289 5.55 2.05 34.64
CA GLY A 289 6.82 2.62 34.20
C GLY A 289 6.70 3.43 32.91
N THR A 290 6.00 2.89 31.92
CA THR A 290 5.74 3.54 30.64
C THR A 290 4.91 4.82 30.80
N ARG A 291 3.85 4.79 31.66
CA ARG A 291 3.04 5.96 31.95
C ARG A 291 3.85 7.07 32.62
N ASN A 292 4.71 6.72 33.55
CA ASN A 292 5.58 7.67 34.24
C ASN A 292 6.64 8.27 33.29
N ALA A 293 7.22 7.48 32.39
CA ALA A 293 8.16 7.95 31.36
C ALA A 293 7.50 8.91 30.37
N VAL A 294 6.26 8.61 29.94
CA VAL A 294 5.47 9.50 29.05
C VAL A 294 5.13 10.81 29.76
N ALA A 295 4.73 10.75 31.04
CA ALA A 295 4.45 11.94 31.83
C ALA A 295 5.70 12.81 32.00
N ALA A 296 6.86 12.21 32.30
CA ALA A 296 8.12 12.92 32.39
C ALA A 296 8.52 13.56 31.03
N ALA A 297 8.38 12.85 29.92
CA ALA A 297 8.67 13.38 28.58
C ALA A 297 7.74 14.56 28.23
N LEU A 298 6.44 14.47 28.56
CA LEU A 298 5.50 15.58 28.39
C LEU A 298 5.88 16.80 29.24
N CYS A 299 6.25 16.59 30.48
CA CYS A 299 6.70 17.69 31.37
C CYS A 299 7.97 18.37 30.80
N ILE A 300 8.93 17.60 30.30
CA ILE A 300 10.15 18.14 29.68
C ILE A 300 9.79 18.94 28.42
N THR A 301 8.90 18.43 27.57
CA THR A 301 8.45 19.11 26.35
C THR A 301 7.72 20.40 26.67
N VAL A 302 6.83 20.40 27.67
CA VAL A 302 6.12 21.61 28.11
C VAL A 302 7.09 22.61 28.69
N ALA A 303 8.04 22.19 29.53
CA ALA A 303 9.07 23.05 30.10
C ALA A 303 9.95 23.66 29.00
N TYR A 304 10.37 22.86 28.01
CA TYR A 304 11.14 23.34 26.85
C TYR A 304 10.36 24.41 26.04
N ILE A 305 9.09 24.16 25.77
CA ILE A 305 8.21 25.10 25.08
C ILE A 305 8.05 26.39 25.90
N ALA A 306 7.80 26.27 27.21
CA ALA A 306 7.62 27.41 28.10
C ALA A 306 8.87 28.29 28.18
N ILE A 307 10.06 27.68 28.16
CA ILE A 307 11.34 28.42 28.20
C ILE A 307 11.63 29.11 26.86
N ASN A 308 11.26 28.48 25.72
CA ASN A 308 11.64 28.98 24.40
C ASN A 308 10.57 29.86 23.70
N ILE A 309 9.32 29.87 24.15
CA ILE A 309 8.27 30.74 23.61
C ILE A 309 8.65 32.24 23.67
N PRO A 310 9.24 32.78 24.75
CA PRO A 310 9.63 34.21 24.76
C PRO A 310 10.72 34.54 23.75
N VAL A 311 11.62 33.59 23.47
CA VAL A 311 12.71 33.80 22.46
C VAL A 311 12.14 33.86 21.04
N ILE A 312 11.15 33.04 20.72
CA ILE A 312 10.48 33.03 19.40
C ILE A 312 9.69 34.31 19.16
N ARG A 313 9.07 34.91 20.20
CA ARG A 313 8.39 36.20 20.09
C ARG A 313 9.32 37.39 19.84
N ILE A 314 10.54 37.34 20.34
CA ILE A 314 11.54 38.38 20.12
C ILE A 314 12.10 38.31 18.68
N GLN A 315 12.24 37.14 18.09
CA GLN A 315 12.69 37.00 16.69
C GLN A 315 11.62 37.32 15.64
N ALA A 316 10.34 37.28 16.00
CA ALA A 316 9.25 37.66 15.07
C ALA A 316 8.89 39.18 15.14
N ALA A 317 9.52 39.92 16.04
CA ALA A 317 9.31 41.37 16.21
C ALA A 317 10.47 42.23 15.70
N ASN A 318 11.51 41.63 15.13
CA ASN A 318 12.59 42.26 14.36
C ASN A 318 12.53 41.77 12.90
#